data_cf64df2a094fcb7fc3bd7cd6e21eed76
#
_entry.id   cf64df2a094fcb7fc3bd7cd6e21eed76
#
_cell.length_a   1.000
_cell.length_b   1.000
_cell.length_c   1.000
_cell.angle_alpha   90.00
_cell.angle_beta   90.00
_cell.angle_gamma   90.00
#
_symmetry.space_group_name_H-M   'P 1'
#
loop_
_entity.id
_entity.type
_entity.pdbx_description
1 polymer ?
#
loop_
_entity_poly.entity_id
_entity_poly.type
_entity_poly.pdbx_seq_one_letter_code
_entity_poly.pdbx_strand_id
1 'polypeptide(L)'
;MSRILVTGGTGHLGRLVVPRLVRTGAQVRVVSRSPRADGDGVRYVVADWTTGEGLAQAVGDADVIVHLAGDQLHNEPMARALIRAVRDAGTDPHLVNVSVVGAEKVPVRSGLDRRALGYMASKLGQERVLEESGIAWSNLRATQFHELVLIAAQALAKLPVVPTPSGWRAQPIAADEVAARLVELALGDPQGRVPDLAGPEVLTFRGMVRDYLDAVGSRRPTMPVRVPGAASRAYAAGGNLAPDRAVGKQTWGEFLAEHVARR
;
A
#
# COMPACT_ATOMS: atom_id res chain seq x y z
N MET A 1 -0.87 12.70 25.07
CA MET A 1 -0.12 11.78 24.20
C MET A 1 -1.13 10.94 23.44
N SER A 2 -1.10 10.95 22.12
CA SER A 2 -2.03 10.15 21.29
C SER A 2 -1.68 8.67 21.37
N ARG A 3 -2.70 7.82 21.52
CA ARG A 3 -2.59 6.36 21.52
C ARG A 3 -2.88 5.86 20.11
N ILE A 4 -1.87 5.40 19.42
CA ILE A 4 -1.96 5.04 18.01
C ILE A 4 -1.84 3.52 17.84
N LEU A 5 -2.86 2.90 17.27
CA LEU A 5 -2.83 1.50 16.85
C LEU A 5 -2.40 1.39 15.39
N VAL A 6 -1.40 0.57 15.10
CA VAL A 6 -0.97 0.31 13.74
C VAL A 6 -1.27 -1.14 13.37
N THR A 7 -2.09 -1.36 12.36
CA THR A 7 -2.28 -2.67 11.76
C THR A 7 -1.30 -2.86 10.61
N GLY A 8 -0.78 -4.06 10.44
CA GLY A 8 0.26 -4.28 9.42
C GLY A 8 1.60 -3.59 9.72
N GLY A 9 1.85 -3.21 10.98
CA GLY A 9 3.06 -2.50 11.40
C GLY A 9 4.37 -3.28 11.19
N THR A 10 4.31 -4.59 11.04
CA THR A 10 5.47 -5.44 10.70
C THR A 10 5.71 -5.61 9.20
N GLY A 11 4.79 -5.12 8.36
CA GLY A 11 4.89 -5.14 6.90
C GLY A 11 5.85 -4.09 6.35
N HIS A 12 5.99 -4.04 5.03
CA HIS A 12 6.91 -3.12 4.34
C HIS A 12 6.66 -1.66 4.74
N LEU A 13 5.45 -1.14 4.52
CA LEU A 13 5.11 0.24 4.87
C LEU A 13 5.08 0.46 6.40
N GLY A 14 4.63 -0.53 7.17
CA GLY A 14 4.57 -0.46 8.62
C GLY A 14 5.94 -0.23 9.27
N ARG A 15 7.00 -0.86 8.76
CA ARG A 15 8.38 -0.67 9.22
C ARG A 15 8.91 0.74 8.99
N LEU A 16 8.30 1.51 8.11
CA LEU A 16 8.62 2.91 7.86
C LEU A 16 7.75 3.85 8.71
N VAL A 17 6.48 3.51 8.90
CA VAL A 17 5.49 4.31 9.66
C VAL A 17 5.74 4.22 11.17
N VAL A 18 5.89 3.00 11.71
CA VAL A 18 5.97 2.77 13.17
C VAL A 18 7.11 3.56 13.84
N PRO A 19 8.37 3.51 13.35
CA PRO A 19 9.44 4.30 13.97
C PRO A 19 9.23 5.81 13.87
N ARG A 20 8.52 6.28 12.84
CA ARG A 20 8.17 7.69 12.71
C ARG A 20 7.16 8.12 13.76
N LEU A 21 6.12 7.34 13.99
CA LEU A 21 5.13 7.59 15.04
C LEU A 21 5.76 7.57 16.42
N VAL A 22 6.63 6.61 16.72
CA VAL A 22 7.36 6.56 18.00
C VAL A 22 8.17 7.85 18.24
N ARG A 23 8.86 8.36 17.22
CA ARG A 23 9.64 9.62 17.31
C ARG A 23 8.79 10.86 17.62
N THR A 24 7.48 10.83 17.37
CA THR A 24 6.58 11.94 17.74
C THR A 24 6.20 11.94 19.23
N GLY A 25 6.61 10.93 19.98
CA GLY A 25 6.20 10.74 21.37
C GLY A 25 4.84 10.08 21.55
N ALA A 26 4.20 9.59 20.48
CA ALA A 26 2.95 8.85 20.56
C ALA A 26 3.14 7.49 21.25
N GLN A 27 2.10 7.00 21.93
CA GLN A 27 2.05 5.64 22.43
C GLN A 27 1.64 4.70 21.30
N VAL A 28 2.61 3.96 20.75
CA VAL A 28 2.39 3.12 19.55
C VAL A 28 2.14 1.67 19.95
N ARG A 29 1.00 1.13 19.49
CA ARG A 29 0.70 -0.30 19.55
C ARG A 29 0.67 -0.87 18.15
N VAL A 30 1.21 -2.07 17.97
CA VAL A 30 1.24 -2.78 16.68
C VAL A 30 0.49 -4.09 16.82
N VAL A 31 -0.49 -4.30 15.94
CA VAL A 31 -1.19 -5.58 15.84
C VAL A 31 -0.30 -6.61 15.19
N SER A 32 -0.13 -7.75 15.83
CA SER A 32 0.60 -8.91 15.33
C SER A 32 -0.25 -10.18 15.48
N ARG A 33 -0.16 -11.10 14.54
CA ARG A 33 -0.81 -12.42 14.61
C ARG A 33 -0.15 -13.37 15.61
N SER A 34 1.09 -13.11 15.98
CA SER A 34 1.86 -13.89 16.93
C SER A 34 2.38 -13.00 18.05
N PRO A 35 2.56 -13.53 19.26
CA PRO A 35 3.19 -12.81 20.35
C PRO A 35 4.56 -12.24 19.93
N ARG A 36 4.85 -11.02 20.33
CA ARG A 36 6.14 -10.35 20.14
C ARG A 36 6.51 -9.63 21.43
N ALA A 37 7.79 -9.58 21.72
CA ALA A 37 8.30 -8.77 22.82
C ALA A 37 8.12 -7.28 22.52
N ASP A 38 7.66 -6.52 23.50
CA ASP A 38 7.65 -5.06 23.45
C ASP A 38 9.09 -4.53 23.38
N GLY A 39 9.28 -3.43 22.67
CA GLY A 39 10.61 -2.81 22.52
C GLY A 39 10.57 -1.60 21.61
N ASP A 40 11.63 -0.80 21.62
CA ASP A 40 11.82 0.38 20.75
C ASP A 40 10.63 1.38 20.79
N GLY A 41 9.96 1.51 21.95
CA GLY A 41 8.79 2.38 22.13
C GLY A 41 7.50 1.82 21.53
N VAL A 42 7.48 0.54 21.16
CA VAL A 42 6.32 -0.16 20.58
C VAL A 42 5.81 -1.23 21.51
N ARG A 43 4.49 -1.26 21.71
CA ARG A 43 3.79 -2.36 22.38
C ARG A 43 3.09 -3.24 21.34
N TYR A 44 3.28 -4.56 21.43
CA TYR A 44 2.63 -5.51 20.52
C TYR A 44 1.33 -6.07 21.13
N VAL A 45 0.28 -6.13 20.33
CA VAL A 45 -1.02 -6.70 20.72
C VAL A 45 -1.33 -7.84 19.76
N VAL A 46 -1.68 -9.01 20.31
CA VAL A 46 -2.06 -10.18 19.49
C VAL A 46 -3.51 -10.05 19.08
N ALA A 47 -3.76 -10.07 17.76
CA ALA A 47 -5.11 -10.13 17.22
C ALA A 47 -5.09 -10.72 15.80
N ASP A 48 -6.17 -11.40 15.44
CA ASP A 48 -6.35 -12.03 14.13
C ASP A 48 -7.56 -11.44 13.38
N TRP A 49 -7.30 -10.91 12.20
CA TRP A 49 -8.31 -10.31 11.31
C TRP A 49 -9.25 -11.36 10.70
N THR A 50 -8.83 -12.63 10.65
CA THR A 50 -9.61 -13.72 10.05
C THR A 50 -10.64 -14.25 11.02
N THR A 51 -10.24 -14.44 12.29
CA THR A 51 -11.11 -14.96 13.35
C THR A 51 -11.83 -13.85 14.12
N GLY A 52 -11.29 -12.64 14.13
CA GLY A 52 -11.76 -11.51 14.95
C GLY A 52 -11.23 -11.53 16.39
N GLU A 53 -10.46 -12.58 16.76
CA GLU A 53 -9.92 -12.72 18.11
C GLU A 53 -8.97 -11.61 18.47
N GLY A 54 -9.12 -11.03 19.68
CA GLY A 54 -8.29 -9.96 20.19
C GLY A 54 -8.51 -8.58 19.57
N LEU A 55 -9.32 -8.45 18.49
CA LEU A 55 -9.48 -7.18 17.79
C LEU A 55 -10.13 -6.09 18.65
N ALA A 56 -11.21 -6.39 19.38
CA ALA A 56 -11.86 -5.42 20.24
C ALA A 56 -10.93 -4.90 21.33
N GLN A 57 -10.12 -5.79 21.92
CA GLN A 57 -9.09 -5.41 22.90
C GLN A 57 -7.98 -4.56 22.25
N ALA A 58 -7.59 -4.88 21.02
CA ALA A 58 -6.54 -4.15 20.30
C ALA A 58 -6.96 -2.70 20.01
N VAL A 59 -8.22 -2.48 19.58
CA VAL A 59 -8.75 -1.14 19.26
C VAL A 59 -9.18 -0.34 20.48
N GLY A 60 -9.50 -1.00 21.60
CA GLY A 60 -10.22 -0.54 22.80
C GLY A 60 -10.04 0.92 23.22
N ASP A 61 -8.83 1.46 23.27
CA ASP A 61 -8.54 2.81 23.71
C ASP A 61 -7.70 3.63 22.71
N ALA A 62 -7.69 3.23 21.44
CA ALA A 62 -6.95 3.94 20.41
C ALA A 62 -7.64 5.26 20.04
N ASP A 63 -6.87 6.35 20.06
CA ASP A 63 -7.33 7.65 19.56
C ASP A 63 -7.22 7.69 18.01
N VAL A 64 -6.22 6.97 17.47
CA VAL A 64 -5.96 6.87 16.02
C VAL A 64 -5.65 5.41 15.65
N ILE A 65 -6.16 4.96 14.52
CA ILE A 65 -5.84 3.66 13.94
C ILE A 65 -5.23 3.87 12.55
N VAL A 66 -3.96 3.51 12.37
CA VAL A 66 -3.29 3.50 11.06
C VAL A 66 -3.43 2.11 10.45
N HIS A 67 -4.31 1.97 9.47
CA HIS A 67 -4.65 0.70 8.86
C HIS A 67 -3.79 0.40 7.63
N LEU A 68 -2.69 -0.35 7.84
CA LEU A 68 -1.74 -0.77 6.81
C LEU A 68 -1.82 -2.29 6.53
N ALA A 69 -2.61 -3.02 7.33
CA ALA A 69 -2.82 -4.45 7.09
C ALA A 69 -3.60 -4.64 5.79
N GLY A 70 -3.16 -5.60 4.99
CA GLY A 70 -3.81 -5.94 3.75
C GLY A 70 -3.04 -7.01 2.99
N ASP A 71 -3.73 -7.63 2.06
CA ASP A 71 -3.16 -8.54 1.07
C ASP A 71 -3.78 -8.27 -0.31
N GLN A 72 -3.57 -9.17 -1.26
CA GLN A 72 -4.08 -8.97 -2.62
C GLN A 72 -5.61 -9.01 -2.73
N LEU A 73 -6.32 -9.72 -1.85
CA LEU A 73 -7.74 -10.02 -2.05
C LEU A 73 -8.64 -9.77 -0.83
N HIS A 74 -8.09 -9.61 0.38
CA HIS A 74 -8.86 -9.58 1.62
C HIS A 74 -8.91 -8.21 2.31
N ASN A 75 -8.58 -7.11 1.62
CA ASN A 75 -8.60 -5.78 2.23
C ASN A 75 -10.01 -5.38 2.70
N GLU A 76 -11.05 -5.65 1.93
CA GLU A 76 -12.44 -5.36 2.30
C GLU A 76 -12.91 -6.17 3.54
N PRO A 77 -12.77 -7.51 3.60
CA PRO A 77 -13.09 -8.27 4.81
C PRO A 77 -12.33 -7.80 6.05
N MET A 78 -11.06 -7.46 5.91
CA MET A 78 -10.23 -6.93 7.01
C MET A 78 -10.76 -5.57 7.51
N ALA A 79 -11.13 -4.67 6.62
CA ALA A 79 -11.73 -3.38 6.99
C ALA A 79 -13.07 -3.59 7.71
N ARG A 80 -13.93 -4.50 7.24
CA ARG A 80 -15.19 -4.83 7.91
C ARG A 80 -14.97 -5.39 9.31
N ALA A 81 -13.95 -6.24 9.50
CA ALA A 81 -13.58 -6.75 10.82
C ALA A 81 -13.10 -5.63 11.75
N LEU A 82 -12.27 -4.72 11.23
CA LEU A 82 -11.81 -3.54 11.98
C LEU A 82 -12.97 -2.65 12.43
N ILE A 83 -13.89 -2.30 11.51
CA ILE A 83 -15.04 -1.45 11.84
C ILE A 83 -15.94 -2.11 12.88
N ARG A 84 -16.17 -3.42 12.78
CA ARG A 84 -16.93 -4.16 13.81
C ARG A 84 -16.21 -4.07 15.17
N ALA A 85 -14.90 -4.33 15.21
CA ALA A 85 -14.15 -4.27 16.46
C ALA A 85 -14.19 -2.89 17.11
N VAL A 86 -14.13 -1.79 16.33
CA VAL A 86 -14.27 -0.42 16.82
C VAL A 86 -15.65 -0.18 17.43
N ARG A 87 -16.71 -0.65 16.76
CA ARG A 87 -18.10 -0.54 17.27
C ARG A 87 -18.30 -1.36 18.53
N ASP A 88 -17.79 -2.59 18.57
CA ASP A 88 -17.90 -3.49 19.72
C ASP A 88 -17.14 -2.95 20.94
N ALA A 89 -16.04 -2.23 20.71
CA ALA A 89 -15.29 -1.56 21.75
C ALA A 89 -15.91 -0.23 22.22
N GLY A 90 -16.91 0.30 21.50
CA GLY A 90 -17.58 1.56 21.82
C GLY A 90 -16.66 2.79 21.72
N THR A 91 -15.67 2.75 20.81
CA THR A 91 -14.68 3.81 20.61
C THR A 91 -14.91 4.55 19.29
N ASP A 92 -14.38 5.76 19.16
CA ASP A 92 -14.50 6.59 17.95
C ASP A 92 -13.11 7.12 17.54
N PRO A 93 -12.21 6.25 17.04
CA PRO A 93 -10.87 6.64 16.63
C PRO A 93 -10.88 7.33 15.27
N HIS A 94 -9.85 8.14 14.99
CA HIS A 94 -9.54 8.56 13.63
C HIS A 94 -8.89 7.39 12.85
N LEU A 95 -9.55 6.92 11.78
CA LEU A 95 -9.04 5.85 10.91
C LEU A 95 -8.19 6.44 9.77
N VAL A 96 -6.91 6.16 9.74
CA VAL A 96 -6.00 6.52 8.64
C VAL A 96 -5.73 5.29 7.78
N ASN A 97 -6.16 5.34 6.53
CA ASN A 97 -6.03 4.22 5.58
C ASN A 97 -5.10 4.54 4.42
N VAL A 98 -4.41 3.53 3.91
CA VAL A 98 -3.66 3.58 2.67
C VAL A 98 -4.34 2.76 1.59
N SER A 99 -4.55 3.37 0.43
CA SER A 99 -5.13 2.75 -0.75
C SER A 99 -4.27 2.99 -1.99
N VAL A 100 -4.80 2.68 -3.16
CA VAL A 100 -4.07 2.75 -4.43
C VAL A 100 -4.76 3.67 -5.41
N VAL A 101 -3.98 4.45 -6.15
CA VAL A 101 -4.47 5.30 -7.24
C VAL A 101 -5.09 4.43 -8.32
N GLY A 102 -6.30 4.79 -8.75
CA GLY A 102 -7.01 4.11 -9.82
C GLY A 102 -7.85 2.92 -9.39
N ALA A 103 -8.05 2.69 -8.09
CA ALA A 103 -8.90 1.60 -7.59
C ALA A 103 -10.29 1.59 -8.27
N GLU A 104 -10.91 2.76 -8.49
CA GLU A 104 -12.21 2.92 -9.17
C GLU A 104 -12.12 2.92 -10.70
N LYS A 105 -10.94 3.19 -11.28
CA LYS A 105 -10.75 3.33 -12.73
C LYS A 105 -10.37 2.01 -13.40
N VAL A 106 -9.90 1.01 -12.63
CA VAL A 106 -9.45 -0.28 -13.12
C VAL A 106 -10.51 -1.35 -12.84
N PRO A 107 -11.42 -1.64 -13.79
CA PRO A 107 -12.52 -2.56 -13.56
C PRO A 107 -12.05 -4.01 -13.53
N VAL A 108 -12.29 -4.71 -12.42
CA VAL A 108 -12.01 -6.13 -12.24
C VAL A 108 -13.30 -6.92 -12.46
N ARG A 109 -13.56 -7.39 -13.70
CA ARG A 109 -14.82 -8.02 -14.09
C ARG A 109 -14.73 -9.52 -14.36
N SER A 110 -13.56 -10.01 -14.78
CA SER A 110 -13.35 -11.42 -15.13
C SER A 110 -12.44 -12.12 -14.11
N GLY A 111 -12.40 -13.46 -14.18
CA GLY A 111 -11.44 -14.24 -13.38
C GLY A 111 -9.99 -13.91 -13.75
N LEU A 112 -9.72 -13.58 -15.01
CA LEU A 112 -8.39 -13.15 -15.47
C LEU A 112 -8.03 -11.76 -14.93
N ASP A 113 -8.97 -10.80 -14.96
CA ASP A 113 -8.76 -9.48 -14.34
C ASP A 113 -8.49 -9.62 -12.84
N ARG A 114 -9.24 -10.51 -12.15
CA ARG A 114 -9.07 -10.76 -10.72
C ARG A 114 -7.70 -11.32 -10.39
N ARG A 115 -7.19 -12.23 -11.23
CA ARG A 115 -5.85 -12.81 -11.04
C ARG A 115 -4.74 -11.78 -11.27
N ALA A 116 -4.92 -10.87 -12.23
CA ALA A 116 -3.91 -9.88 -12.61
C ALA A 116 -3.94 -8.62 -11.74
N LEU A 117 -5.15 -8.12 -11.43
CA LEU A 117 -5.37 -6.80 -10.82
C LEU A 117 -6.46 -6.82 -9.74
N GLY A 118 -6.77 -7.98 -9.12
CA GLY A 118 -7.78 -8.13 -8.07
C GLY A 118 -7.53 -7.23 -6.85
N TYR A 119 -6.27 -6.88 -6.60
CA TYR A 119 -5.87 -5.93 -5.59
C TYR A 119 -6.60 -4.58 -5.70
N MET A 120 -6.83 -4.07 -6.93
CA MET A 120 -7.54 -2.80 -7.15
C MET A 120 -8.98 -2.85 -6.62
N ALA A 121 -9.71 -3.92 -6.97
CA ALA A 121 -11.09 -4.12 -6.49
C ALA A 121 -11.15 -4.31 -4.97
N SER A 122 -10.19 -5.06 -4.41
CA SER A 122 -10.08 -5.29 -2.97
C SER A 122 -9.83 -3.98 -2.21
N LYS A 123 -8.99 -3.09 -2.74
CA LYS A 123 -8.74 -1.77 -2.16
C LYS A 123 -9.96 -0.84 -2.29
N LEU A 124 -10.66 -0.86 -3.43
CA LEU A 124 -11.89 -0.10 -3.58
C LEU A 124 -12.99 -0.57 -2.59
N GLY A 125 -13.10 -1.88 -2.36
CA GLY A 125 -14.01 -2.42 -1.33
C GLY A 125 -13.64 -1.94 0.07
N GLN A 126 -12.34 -1.92 0.41
CA GLN A 126 -11.84 -1.37 1.68
C GLN A 126 -12.24 0.09 1.86
N GLU A 127 -12.03 0.95 0.84
CA GLU A 127 -12.39 2.37 0.89
C GLU A 127 -13.88 2.57 1.18
N ARG A 128 -14.75 1.86 0.46
CA ARG A 128 -16.21 1.93 0.66
C ARG A 128 -16.63 1.57 2.09
N VAL A 129 -16.01 0.52 2.65
CA VAL A 129 -16.27 0.13 4.04
C VAL A 129 -15.90 1.25 5.02
N LEU A 130 -14.80 1.95 4.80
CA LEU A 130 -14.42 3.09 5.63
C LEU A 130 -15.38 4.27 5.45
N GLU A 131 -15.69 4.64 4.21
CA GLU A 131 -16.59 5.74 3.87
C GLU A 131 -17.99 5.54 4.46
N GLU A 132 -18.50 4.30 4.44
CA GLU A 132 -19.81 3.93 4.96
C GLU A 132 -19.81 3.66 6.48
N SER A 133 -18.65 3.70 7.14
CA SER A 133 -18.53 3.29 8.54
C SER A 133 -19.17 4.25 9.55
N GLY A 134 -19.27 5.52 9.20
CA GLY A 134 -19.67 6.60 10.13
C GLY A 134 -18.59 7.00 11.14
N ILE A 135 -17.42 6.33 11.12
CA ILE A 135 -16.25 6.66 11.95
C ILE A 135 -15.42 7.73 11.21
N ALA A 136 -14.79 8.64 11.93
CA ALA A 136 -13.91 9.66 11.36
C ALA A 136 -12.72 9.03 10.63
N TRP A 137 -12.43 9.43 9.38
CA TRP A 137 -11.40 8.77 8.57
C TRP A 137 -10.58 9.73 7.71
N SER A 138 -9.37 9.28 7.34
CA SER A 138 -8.55 9.84 6.26
C SER A 138 -8.07 8.71 5.36
N ASN A 139 -8.21 8.84 4.04
CA ASN A 139 -7.78 7.84 3.07
C ASN A 139 -6.77 8.44 2.09
N LEU A 140 -5.55 7.91 2.09
CA LEU A 140 -4.48 8.26 1.17
C LEU A 140 -4.38 7.22 0.07
N ARG A 141 -4.54 7.64 -1.18
CA ARG A 141 -4.19 6.82 -2.33
C ARG A 141 -2.78 7.13 -2.78
N ALA A 142 -1.95 6.11 -2.89
CA ALA A 142 -0.60 6.22 -3.46
C ALA A 142 -0.50 5.47 -4.78
N THR A 143 0.42 5.88 -5.65
CA THR A 143 0.81 5.10 -6.82
C THR A 143 1.68 3.90 -6.40
N GLN A 144 2.16 3.11 -7.36
CA GLN A 144 2.89 1.87 -7.10
C GLN A 144 4.21 2.17 -6.39
N PHE A 145 4.53 1.43 -5.33
CA PHE A 145 5.83 1.54 -4.68
C PHE A 145 6.96 1.05 -5.59
N HIS A 146 8.12 1.68 -5.54
CA HIS A 146 9.33 1.25 -6.26
C HIS A 146 9.63 -0.23 -6.02
N GLU A 147 9.51 -0.69 -4.79
CA GLU A 147 9.78 -2.07 -4.38
C GLU A 147 8.86 -3.09 -5.09
N LEU A 148 7.59 -2.75 -5.30
CA LEU A 148 6.66 -3.63 -6.04
C LEU A 148 7.08 -3.78 -7.49
N VAL A 149 7.53 -2.69 -8.12
CA VAL A 149 8.05 -2.71 -9.49
C VAL A 149 9.33 -3.52 -9.55
N LEU A 150 10.23 -3.35 -8.57
CA LEU A 150 11.49 -4.10 -8.47
C LEU A 150 11.21 -5.61 -8.32
N ILE A 151 10.32 -6.01 -7.43
CA ILE A 151 9.93 -7.42 -7.24
C ILE A 151 9.40 -8.01 -8.56
N ALA A 152 8.54 -7.28 -9.26
CA ALA A 152 8.02 -7.73 -10.56
C ALA A 152 9.13 -7.85 -11.61
N ALA A 153 10.02 -6.87 -11.71
CA ALA A 153 11.16 -6.90 -12.62
C ALA A 153 12.11 -8.07 -12.30
N GLN A 154 12.43 -8.30 -11.03
CA GLN A 154 13.25 -9.42 -10.56
C GLN A 154 12.63 -10.78 -10.88
N ALA A 155 11.31 -10.93 -10.69
CA ALA A 155 10.61 -12.16 -10.99
C ALA A 155 10.65 -12.47 -12.50
N LEU A 156 10.37 -11.47 -13.34
CA LEU A 156 10.37 -11.60 -14.79
C LEU A 156 11.79 -11.82 -15.35
N ALA A 157 12.79 -11.18 -14.76
CA ALA A 157 14.18 -11.32 -15.16
C ALA A 157 14.76 -12.73 -14.96
N LYS A 158 14.08 -13.64 -14.31
CA LYS A 158 14.47 -15.07 -14.22
C LYS A 158 14.26 -15.82 -15.55
N LEU A 159 13.40 -15.30 -16.42
CA LEU A 159 13.08 -15.91 -17.72
C LEU A 159 14.16 -15.57 -18.78
N PRO A 160 14.44 -16.45 -19.74
CA PRO A 160 15.43 -16.19 -20.79
C PRO A 160 15.01 -15.05 -21.73
N VAL A 161 13.72 -14.88 -21.99
CA VAL A 161 13.09 -13.74 -22.65
C VAL A 161 12.10 -13.13 -21.66
N VAL A 162 12.24 -11.84 -21.38
CA VAL A 162 11.47 -11.16 -20.33
C VAL A 162 10.15 -10.61 -20.91
N PRO A 163 8.98 -11.21 -20.61
CA PRO A 163 7.71 -10.70 -21.10
C PRO A 163 7.34 -9.40 -20.37
N THR A 164 6.91 -8.39 -21.14
CA THR A 164 6.47 -7.12 -20.56
C THR A 164 5.08 -6.76 -21.09
N PRO A 165 4.09 -6.45 -20.23
CA PRO A 165 2.76 -6.05 -20.66
C PRO A 165 2.81 -4.82 -21.58
N SER A 166 2.25 -4.96 -22.79
CA SER A 166 2.22 -3.87 -23.79
C SER A 166 1.36 -2.70 -23.31
N GLY A 167 1.90 -1.49 -23.41
CA GLY A 167 1.21 -0.25 -23.07
C GLY A 167 1.05 0.03 -21.58
N TRP A 168 1.46 -0.88 -20.70
CA TRP A 168 1.41 -0.61 -19.26
C TRP A 168 2.42 0.44 -18.86
N ARG A 169 1.94 1.38 -18.04
CA ARG A 169 2.74 2.43 -17.42
C ARG A 169 2.54 2.39 -15.92
N ALA A 170 3.52 2.88 -15.17
CA ALA A 170 3.42 3.11 -13.75
C ALA A 170 4.06 4.46 -13.39
N GLN A 171 3.75 4.93 -12.22
CA GLN A 171 4.28 6.18 -11.66
C GLN A 171 4.83 5.87 -10.26
N PRO A 172 5.99 5.17 -10.19
CA PRO A 172 6.48 4.62 -8.93
C PRO A 172 6.83 5.71 -7.92
N ILE A 173 6.51 5.45 -6.64
CA ILE A 173 6.77 6.36 -5.51
C ILE A 173 7.56 5.64 -4.42
N ALA A 174 8.38 6.38 -3.68
CA ALA A 174 9.07 5.85 -2.50
C ALA A 174 8.08 5.54 -1.38
N ALA A 175 8.14 4.33 -0.83
CA ALA A 175 7.31 3.95 0.33
C ALA A 175 7.60 4.85 1.55
N ASP A 176 8.80 5.40 1.64
CA ASP A 176 9.22 6.34 2.69
C ASP A 176 8.42 7.66 2.66
N GLU A 177 8.18 8.21 1.47
CA GLU A 177 7.39 9.43 1.27
C GLU A 177 5.91 9.20 1.63
N VAL A 178 5.38 8.02 1.27
CA VAL A 178 4.03 7.62 1.65
C VAL A 178 3.91 7.43 3.16
N ALA A 179 4.92 6.85 3.80
CA ALA A 179 4.98 6.70 5.25
C ALA A 179 4.98 8.05 5.98
N ALA A 180 5.75 9.02 5.48
CA ALA A 180 5.78 10.37 6.04
C ALA A 180 4.37 11.02 5.97
N ARG A 181 3.69 10.93 4.83
CA ARG A 181 2.34 11.47 4.67
C ARG A 181 1.30 10.79 5.56
N LEU A 182 1.38 9.48 5.74
CA LEU A 182 0.49 8.75 6.64
C LEU A 182 0.67 9.17 8.11
N VAL A 183 1.90 9.46 8.52
CA VAL A 183 2.19 9.97 9.87
C VAL A 183 1.59 11.37 10.05
N GLU A 184 1.72 12.26 9.07
CA GLU A 184 1.09 13.59 9.11
C GLU A 184 -0.45 13.46 9.26
N LEU A 185 -1.08 12.55 8.51
CA LEU A 185 -2.52 12.30 8.61
C LEU A 185 -2.91 11.73 9.97
N ALA A 186 -2.08 10.85 10.54
CA ALA A 186 -2.34 10.25 11.84
C ALA A 186 -2.23 11.25 13.01
N LEU A 187 -1.48 12.33 12.84
CA LEU A 187 -1.30 13.37 13.83
C LEU A 187 -2.24 14.57 13.63
N GLY A 188 -2.92 14.64 12.50
CA GLY A 188 -3.87 15.69 12.16
C GLY A 188 -5.33 15.26 12.33
N ASP A 189 -6.21 16.19 12.01
CA ASP A 189 -7.66 15.95 12.02
C ASP A 189 -8.09 15.06 10.85
N PRO A 190 -9.21 14.35 10.97
CA PRO A 190 -9.82 13.58 9.89
C PRO A 190 -10.14 14.45 8.66
N GLN A 191 -9.70 14.03 7.47
CA GLN A 191 -9.82 14.80 6.23
C GLN A 191 -10.64 14.09 5.14
N GLY A 192 -11.17 12.90 5.42
CA GLY A 192 -11.81 12.10 4.40
C GLY A 192 -10.81 11.65 3.32
N ARG A 193 -11.20 11.68 2.06
CA ARG A 193 -10.30 11.37 0.96
C ARG A 193 -9.36 12.55 0.68
N VAL A 194 -8.08 12.34 0.98
CA VAL A 194 -7.04 13.34 0.71
C VAL A 194 -6.54 13.27 -0.74
N PRO A 195 -5.84 14.30 -1.25
CA PRO A 195 -5.23 14.24 -2.57
C PRO A 195 -4.30 13.04 -2.74
N ASP A 196 -4.37 12.42 -3.93
CA ASP A 196 -3.51 11.30 -4.30
C ASP A 196 -2.02 11.67 -4.18
N LEU A 197 -1.18 10.68 -3.85
CA LEU A 197 0.27 10.83 -3.74
C LEU A 197 0.94 9.98 -4.82
N ALA A 198 1.64 10.61 -5.74
CA ALA A 198 2.24 9.94 -6.89
C ALA A 198 3.72 10.25 -7.03
N GLY A 199 4.46 9.28 -7.57
CA GLY A 199 5.88 9.44 -7.87
C GLY A 199 6.16 10.49 -8.93
N PRO A 200 7.43 10.91 -9.08
CA PRO A 200 7.80 12.04 -9.94
C PRO A 200 7.65 11.76 -11.43
N GLU A 201 7.69 10.49 -11.84
CA GLU A 201 7.83 10.09 -13.24
C GLU A 201 6.79 9.07 -13.66
N VAL A 202 6.20 9.27 -14.84
CA VAL A 202 5.38 8.26 -15.52
C VAL A 202 6.25 7.46 -16.47
N LEU A 203 6.51 6.20 -16.14
CA LEU A 203 7.39 5.31 -16.88
C LEU A 203 6.63 4.16 -17.53
N THR A 204 7.13 3.63 -18.66
CA THR A 204 6.62 2.38 -19.22
C THR A 204 7.11 1.21 -18.38
N PHE A 205 6.26 0.20 -18.16
CA PHE A 205 6.67 -1.00 -17.42
C PHE A 205 7.88 -1.69 -18.08
N ARG A 206 7.91 -1.72 -19.43
CA ARG A 206 9.06 -2.23 -20.19
C ARG A 206 10.32 -1.43 -19.96
N GLY A 207 10.23 -0.09 -19.87
CA GLY A 207 11.38 0.78 -19.57
C GLY A 207 11.97 0.44 -18.22
N MET A 208 11.14 0.41 -17.18
CA MET A 208 11.58 0.09 -15.81
C MET A 208 12.24 -1.31 -15.70
N VAL A 209 11.70 -2.30 -16.42
CA VAL A 209 12.31 -3.65 -16.48
C VAL A 209 13.67 -3.60 -17.18
N ARG A 210 13.83 -2.82 -18.25
CA ARG A 210 15.12 -2.66 -18.93
C ARG A 210 16.13 -1.95 -18.04
N ASP A 211 15.73 -0.88 -17.38
CA ASP A 211 16.62 -0.16 -16.44
C ASP A 211 17.13 -1.10 -15.34
N TYR A 212 16.24 -1.97 -14.83
CA TYR A 212 16.66 -3.00 -13.87
C TYR A 212 17.63 -4.02 -14.48
N LEU A 213 17.34 -4.53 -15.70
CA LEU A 213 18.24 -5.48 -16.38
C LEU A 213 19.62 -4.86 -16.64
N ASP A 214 19.68 -3.61 -17.08
CA ASP A 214 20.90 -2.88 -17.31
C ASP A 214 21.69 -2.69 -16.00
N ALA A 215 21.00 -2.31 -14.92
CA ALA A 215 21.58 -2.13 -13.59
C ALA A 215 22.21 -3.42 -13.02
N VAL A 216 21.66 -4.60 -13.34
CA VAL A 216 22.25 -5.91 -12.93
C VAL A 216 23.16 -6.52 -13.99
N GLY A 217 23.50 -5.80 -15.06
CA GLY A 217 24.40 -6.28 -16.14
C GLY A 217 23.79 -7.40 -17.01
N SER A 218 22.47 -7.54 -17.04
CA SER A 218 21.78 -8.59 -17.78
C SER A 218 21.43 -8.15 -19.20
N ARG A 219 21.81 -8.95 -20.21
CA ARG A 219 21.53 -8.71 -21.62
C ARG A 219 20.27 -9.44 -22.14
N ARG A 220 19.36 -9.88 -21.24
CA ARG A 220 18.15 -10.61 -21.63
C ARG A 220 17.22 -9.72 -22.46
N PRO A 221 16.69 -10.22 -23.59
CA PRO A 221 15.75 -9.46 -24.41
C PRO A 221 14.40 -9.32 -23.72
N THR A 222 13.76 -8.15 -23.87
CA THR A 222 12.39 -7.93 -23.45
C THR A 222 11.42 -8.15 -24.61
N MET A 223 10.31 -8.84 -24.35
CA MET A 223 9.26 -9.11 -25.35
C MET A 223 7.93 -8.48 -24.91
N PRO A 224 7.36 -7.55 -25.68
CA PRO A 224 6.04 -7.01 -25.38
C PRO A 224 4.96 -8.06 -25.59
N VAL A 225 4.09 -8.25 -24.58
CA VAL A 225 2.97 -9.18 -24.63
C VAL A 225 1.66 -8.46 -24.40
N ARG A 226 0.62 -8.81 -25.17
CA ARG A 226 -0.73 -8.30 -24.93
C ARG A 226 -1.37 -9.05 -23.79
N VAL A 227 -1.77 -8.33 -22.73
CA VAL A 227 -2.55 -8.89 -21.63
C VAL A 227 -4.03 -8.57 -21.89
N PRO A 228 -4.89 -9.57 -22.14
CA PRO A 228 -6.30 -9.34 -22.39
C PRO A 228 -7.02 -8.93 -21.10
N GLY A 229 -8.23 -8.34 -21.24
CA GLY A 229 -9.07 -7.96 -20.12
C GLY A 229 -9.38 -6.47 -20.04
N ALA A 230 -10.46 -6.13 -19.35
CA ALA A 230 -10.88 -4.74 -19.17
C ALA A 230 -9.93 -3.99 -18.22
N ALA A 231 -9.48 -4.65 -17.18
CA ALA A 231 -8.53 -4.12 -16.23
C ALA A 231 -7.18 -3.79 -16.88
N SER A 232 -6.66 -4.68 -17.73
CA SER A 232 -5.42 -4.44 -18.49
C SER A 232 -5.53 -3.25 -19.44
N ARG A 233 -6.66 -3.10 -20.12
CA ARG A 233 -6.91 -1.93 -21.00
C ARG A 233 -6.95 -0.63 -20.20
N ALA A 234 -7.63 -0.63 -19.05
CA ALA A 234 -7.69 0.55 -18.17
C ALA A 234 -6.29 0.92 -17.63
N TYR A 235 -5.48 -0.09 -17.30
CA TYR A 235 -4.10 0.11 -16.87
C TYR A 235 -3.23 0.70 -18.01
N ALA A 236 -3.35 0.17 -19.21
CA ALA A 236 -2.65 0.71 -20.39
C ALA A 236 -3.11 2.14 -20.74
N ALA A 237 -4.38 2.47 -20.48
CA ALA A 237 -4.91 3.83 -20.63
C ALA A 237 -4.46 4.80 -19.51
N GLY A 238 -3.72 4.31 -18.51
CA GLY A 238 -3.21 5.14 -17.40
C GLY A 238 -4.18 5.30 -16.23
N GLY A 239 -5.16 4.41 -16.07
CA GLY A 239 -6.11 4.44 -14.95
C GLY A 239 -5.45 4.36 -13.56
N ASN A 240 -4.22 3.88 -13.49
CA ASN A 240 -3.39 3.76 -12.28
C ASN A 240 -2.41 4.91 -12.07
N LEU A 241 -2.52 5.98 -12.84
CA LEU A 241 -1.63 7.15 -12.82
C LEU A 241 -2.33 8.38 -12.25
N ALA A 242 -1.54 9.27 -11.65
CA ALA A 242 -1.95 10.58 -11.18
C ALA A 242 -0.86 11.64 -11.50
N PRO A 243 -0.63 11.97 -12.78
CA PRO A 243 0.46 12.86 -13.18
C PRO A 243 0.33 14.26 -12.59
N ASP A 244 -0.90 14.75 -12.37
CA ASP A 244 -1.17 16.03 -11.73
C ASP A 244 -0.87 16.04 -10.21
N ARG A 245 -0.49 14.89 -9.67
CA ARG A 245 -0.13 14.67 -8.25
C ARG A 245 1.28 14.10 -8.10
N ALA A 246 2.18 14.42 -9.02
CA ALA A 246 3.59 14.02 -9.02
C ALA A 246 4.38 14.81 -7.96
N VAL A 247 4.14 14.52 -6.68
CA VAL A 247 4.78 15.20 -5.54
C VAL A 247 5.90 14.37 -4.91
N GLY A 248 6.02 13.10 -5.28
CA GLY A 248 7.16 12.26 -4.92
C GLY A 248 8.46 12.82 -5.49
N LYS A 249 9.59 12.50 -4.85
CA LYS A 249 10.91 13.05 -5.20
C LYS A 249 11.85 11.99 -5.75
N GLN A 250 11.87 10.81 -5.13
CA GLN A 250 12.79 9.74 -5.54
C GLN A 250 12.36 9.18 -6.90
N THR A 251 13.26 9.24 -7.87
CA THR A 251 13.08 8.64 -9.20
C THR A 251 13.33 7.13 -9.17
N TRP A 252 12.84 6.42 -10.20
CA TRP A 252 13.11 5.00 -10.38
C TRP A 252 14.61 4.70 -10.51
N GLY A 253 15.33 5.56 -11.23
CA GLY A 253 16.79 5.42 -11.42
C GLY A 253 17.57 5.56 -10.11
N GLU A 254 17.26 6.56 -9.28
CA GLU A 254 17.86 6.75 -7.95
C GLU A 254 17.58 5.56 -7.04
N PHE A 255 16.31 5.09 -7.01
CA PHE A 255 15.93 3.90 -6.24
C PHE A 255 16.73 2.66 -6.67
N LEU A 256 16.88 2.41 -7.99
CA LEU A 256 17.68 1.29 -8.48
C LEU A 256 19.15 1.40 -8.08
N ALA A 257 19.76 2.59 -8.19
CA ALA A 257 21.13 2.80 -7.80
C ALA A 257 21.38 2.45 -6.33
N GLU A 258 20.46 2.79 -5.43
CA GLU A 258 20.53 2.45 -4.02
C GLU A 258 20.39 0.94 -3.75
N HIS A 259 19.53 0.25 -4.51
CA HIS A 259 19.18 -1.15 -4.25
C HIS A 259 20.07 -2.16 -4.97
N VAL A 260 20.60 -1.81 -6.13
CA VAL A 260 21.49 -2.68 -6.90
C VAL A 260 22.95 -2.58 -6.42
N ALA A 261 23.40 -1.40 -5.98
CA ALA A 261 24.75 -1.19 -5.45
C ALA A 261 25.01 -1.92 -4.10
N ARG A 262 23.95 -2.42 -3.43
CA ARG A 262 24.05 -3.14 -2.14
C ARG A 262 24.09 -4.67 -2.29
N ARG A 263 24.20 -5.23 -3.50
CA ARG A 263 24.38 -6.67 -3.77
C ARG A 263 25.74 -6.95 -4.35
#